data_cbb5eed43d0c986ead9326b31a2019d5
#
_entry.id   cbb5eed43d0c986ead9326b31a2019d5
#
_cell.length_a   1.000
_cell.length_b   1.000
_cell.length_c   1.000
_cell.angle_alpha   90.00
_cell.angle_beta   90.00
_cell.angle_gamma   90.00
#
_symmetry.space_group_name_H-M   'P 1'
#
loop_
_entity.id
_entity.type
_entity.pdbx_description
1 polymer ?
#
loop_
_entity_poly.entity_id
_entity_poly.type
_entity_poly.pdbx_seq_one_letter_code
_entity_poly.pdbx_strand_id
1 'polypeptide(L)'
;MKILLVGATGTLGRQIAKQATDDGHEVRCFVRNPRKASFLQEWGCELTKGNLLNSSDIEYALQDIEVVIDAATSKPDDPKSIYEIDWDGKLNLFNACESLNVKRVIFLSILLTEKFRNVPLMDIKYCTEKLLEKSDLEYTIFKCAAFMQGVIGQFAIPILDSQAVWMSGTPTKIAYMNTQDMAKIIVAAVNNPCLLYTSDAADD
;
A
#
# COMPACT_ATOMS: atom_id res chain seq x y z
N MET A 1 -5.90 11.32 -13.95
CA MET A 1 -4.50 10.81 -13.99
C MET A 1 -4.51 9.32 -14.15
N LYS A 2 -3.46 8.76 -14.73
CA LYS A 2 -3.30 7.30 -14.85
C LYS A 2 -2.47 6.77 -13.69
N ILE A 3 -3.06 5.91 -12.88
CA ILE A 3 -2.51 5.45 -11.60
C ILE A 3 -2.18 3.96 -11.69
N LEU A 4 -0.97 3.56 -11.32
CA LEU A 4 -0.66 2.17 -11.02
C LEU A 4 -0.87 1.91 -9.53
N LEU A 5 -1.78 1.01 -9.19
CA LEU A 5 -2.03 0.59 -7.81
C LEU A 5 -1.44 -0.79 -7.56
N VAL A 6 -0.44 -0.85 -6.69
CA VAL A 6 0.17 -2.09 -6.20
C VAL A 6 -0.49 -2.47 -4.88
N GLY A 7 -0.88 -3.74 -4.73
CA GLY A 7 -1.61 -4.20 -3.55
C GLY A 7 -3.13 -3.98 -3.59
N ALA A 8 -3.70 -3.79 -4.78
CA ALA A 8 -5.12 -3.50 -5.00
C ALA A 8 -6.12 -4.51 -4.40
N THR A 9 -5.71 -5.76 -4.16
CA THR A 9 -6.57 -6.79 -3.55
C THR A 9 -6.53 -6.79 -2.01
N GLY A 10 -5.68 -5.95 -1.41
CA GLY A 10 -5.57 -5.79 0.04
C GLY A 10 -6.75 -5.02 0.64
N THR A 11 -6.82 -4.98 1.98
CA THR A 11 -7.92 -4.32 2.72
C THR A 11 -8.02 -2.83 2.40
N LEU A 12 -6.90 -2.11 2.40
CA LEU A 12 -6.87 -0.69 2.00
C LEU A 12 -6.83 -0.54 0.48
N GLY A 13 -6.03 -1.36 -0.24
CA GLY A 13 -5.86 -1.22 -1.67
C GLY A 13 -7.17 -1.30 -2.47
N ARG A 14 -8.12 -2.17 -2.08
CA ARG A 14 -9.44 -2.23 -2.72
C ARG A 14 -10.25 -0.94 -2.53
N GLN A 15 -10.13 -0.28 -1.38
CA GLN A 15 -10.81 0.98 -1.14
C GLN A 15 -10.16 2.11 -1.95
N ILE A 16 -8.83 2.09 -2.09
CA ILE A 16 -8.11 3.03 -2.97
C ILE A 16 -8.54 2.84 -4.43
N ALA A 17 -8.61 1.59 -4.91
CA ALA A 17 -9.05 1.30 -6.27
C ALA A 17 -10.47 1.86 -6.53
N LYS A 18 -11.41 1.56 -5.63
CA LYS A 18 -12.80 2.05 -5.73
C LYS A 18 -12.87 3.57 -5.71
N GLN A 19 -12.22 4.21 -4.73
CA GLN A 19 -12.24 5.66 -4.59
C GLN A 19 -11.61 6.35 -5.81
N ALA A 20 -10.46 5.85 -6.28
CA ALA A 20 -9.78 6.46 -7.41
C ALA A 20 -10.58 6.37 -8.72
N THR A 21 -11.28 5.25 -8.95
CA THR A 21 -12.20 5.13 -10.10
C THR A 21 -13.43 6.00 -9.95
N ASP A 22 -14.00 6.12 -8.75
CA ASP A 22 -15.15 7.00 -8.51
C ASP A 22 -14.79 8.48 -8.71
N ASP A 23 -13.55 8.87 -8.42
CA ASP A 23 -13.02 10.22 -8.64
C ASP A 23 -12.57 10.46 -10.10
N GLY A 24 -12.79 9.49 -11.01
CA GLY A 24 -12.53 9.61 -12.45
C GLY A 24 -11.07 9.40 -12.86
N HIS A 25 -10.25 8.75 -12.04
CA HIS A 25 -8.91 8.33 -12.42
C HIS A 25 -8.92 7.03 -13.23
N GLU A 26 -7.97 6.88 -14.14
CA GLU A 26 -7.68 5.61 -14.80
C GLU A 26 -6.80 4.78 -13.89
N VAL A 27 -7.32 3.66 -13.38
CA VAL A 27 -6.62 2.83 -12.40
C VAL A 27 -6.18 1.52 -13.02
N ARG A 28 -4.86 1.31 -13.11
CA ARG A 28 -4.26 0.03 -13.44
C ARG A 28 -3.83 -0.67 -12.15
N CYS A 29 -4.41 -1.84 -11.90
CA CYS A 29 -4.11 -2.66 -10.72
C CYS A 29 -3.06 -3.70 -11.06
N PHE A 30 -1.88 -3.63 -10.43
CA PHE A 30 -0.81 -4.62 -10.57
C PHE A 30 -1.07 -5.80 -9.64
N VAL A 31 -1.38 -6.97 -10.20
CA VAL A 31 -1.88 -8.12 -9.44
C VAL A 31 -1.16 -9.42 -9.81
N ARG A 32 -0.87 -10.25 -8.81
CA ARG A 32 -0.26 -11.57 -9.03
C ARG A 32 -1.26 -12.57 -9.67
N ASN A 33 -2.53 -12.46 -9.32
CA ASN A 33 -3.58 -13.36 -9.80
C ASN A 33 -4.81 -12.57 -10.26
N PRO A 34 -4.97 -12.32 -11.58
CA PRO A 34 -6.11 -11.58 -12.11
C PRO A 34 -7.46 -12.22 -11.81
N ARG A 35 -7.55 -13.55 -11.75
CA ARG A 35 -8.82 -14.23 -11.45
C ARG A 35 -9.35 -13.89 -10.08
N LYS A 36 -8.47 -13.77 -9.06
CA LYS A 36 -8.85 -13.35 -7.70
C LYS A 36 -9.13 -11.84 -7.58
N ALA A 37 -8.74 -11.08 -8.59
CA ALA A 37 -8.88 -9.63 -8.66
C ALA A 37 -9.99 -9.17 -9.61
N SER A 38 -10.79 -10.09 -10.19
CA SER A 38 -11.80 -9.77 -11.22
C SER A 38 -12.81 -8.72 -10.77
N PHE A 39 -13.17 -8.66 -9.50
CA PHE A 39 -14.07 -7.66 -8.94
C PHE A 39 -13.59 -6.21 -9.17
N LEU A 40 -12.28 -5.99 -9.30
CA LEU A 40 -11.73 -4.67 -9.60
C LEU A 40 -12.06 -4.21 -11.03
N GLN A 41 -12.22 -5.14 -11.97
CA GLN A 41 -12.65 -4.83 -13.34
C GLN A 41 -14.12 -4.35 -13.37
N GLU A 42 -14.96 -4.91 -12.50
CA GLU A 42 -16.36 -4.47 -12.34
C GLU A 42 -16.44 -3.02 -11.84
N TRP A 43 -15.41 -2.54 -11.15
CA TRP A 43 -15.28 -1.14 -10.72
C TRP A 43 -14.61 -0.22 -11.74
N GLY A 44 -14.23 -0.76 -12.93
CA GLY A 44 -13.61 0.00 -14.00
C GLY A 44 -12.08 0.02 -13.99
N CYS A 45 -11.43 -0.80 -13.14
CA CYS A 45 -9.98 -0.90 -13.14
C CYS A 45 -9.45 -1.77 -14.29
N GLU A 46 -8.32 -1.38 -14.87
CA GLU A 46 -7.49 -2.26 -15.72
C GLU A 46 -6.69 -3.22 -14.81
N LEU A 47 -6.62 -4.50 -15.18
CA LEU A 47 -5.77 -5.47 -14.48
C LEU A 47 -4.51 -5.78 -15.29
N THR A 48 -3.35 -5.62 -14.66
CA THR A 48 -2.07 -6.07 -15.21
C THR A 48 -1.48 -7.14 -14.30
N LYS A 49 -1.24 -8.34 -14.88
CA LYS A 49 -0.61 -9.44 -14.16
C LYS A 49 0.88 -9.19 -14.03
N GLY A 50 1.42 -9.37 -12.83
CA GLY A 50 2.85 -9.29 -12.62
C GLY A 50 3.28 -9.57 -11.19
N ASN A 51 4.59 -9.59 -11.00
CA ASN A 51 5.26 -9.81 -9.72
C ASN A 51 6.30 -8.72 -9.47
N LEU A 52 6.33 -8.14 -8.28
CA LEU A 52 7.32 -7.12 -7.89
C LEU A 52 8.78 -7.62 -7.93
N LEU A 53 8.99 -8.93 -7.95
CA LEU A 53 10.32 -9.53 -8.09
C LEU A 53 10.77 -9.68 -9.55
N ASN A 54 9.94 -9.25 -10.51
CA ASN A 54 10.26 -9.29 -11.93
C ASN A 54 10.23 -7.88 -12.52
N SER A 55 11.39 -7.35 -12.87
CA SER A 55 11.52 -5.98 -13.40
C SER A 55 10.75 -5.80 -14.70
N SER A 56 10.73 -6.78 -15.60
CA SER A 56 9.99 -6.68 -16.87
C SER A 56 8.48 -6.57 -16.66
N ASP A 57 7.92 -7.25 -15.64
CA ASP A 57 6.49 -7.11 -15.30
C ASP A 57 6.19 -5.69 -14.79
N ILE A 58 7.11 -5.12 -13.99
CA ILE A 58 6.97 -3.77 -13.44
C ILE A 58 7.06 -2.73 -14.57
N GLU A 59 8.08 -2.83 -15.42
CA GLU A 59 8.27 -1.91 -16.55
C GLU A 59 7.06 -1.92 -17.50
N TYR A 60 6.52 -3.10 -17.78
CA TYR A 60 5.29 -3.21 -18.58
C TYR A 60 4.10 -2.53 -17.89
N ALA A 61 3.95 -2.74 -16.57
CA ALA A 61 2.84 -2.15 -15.81
C ALA A 61 2.94 -0.63 -15.69
N LEU A 62 4.16 -0.07 -15.72
CA LEU A 62 4.43 1.36 -15.60
C LEU A 62 4.23 2.17 -16.89
N GLN A 63 3.98 1.51 -18.03
CA GLN A 63 3.77 2.24 -19.30
C GLN A 63 2.62 3.24 -19.19
N ASP A 64 2.88 4.51 -19.53
CA ASP A 64 1.95 5.64 -19.45
C ASP A 64 1.40 5.96 -18.05
N ILE A 65 2.02 5.46 -16.99
CA ILE A 65 1.64 5.75 -15.61
C ILE A 65 2.22 7.09 -15.17
N GLU A 66 1.36 7.90 -14.54
CA GLU A 66 1.75 9.19 -13.97
C GLU A 66 2.06 9.07 -12.47
N VAL A 67 1.27 8.27 -11.75
CA VAL A 67 1.38 8.11 -10.30
C VAL A 67 1.35 6.63 -9.92
N VAL A 68 2.23 6.24 -9.02
CA VAL A 68 2.22 4.91 -8.41
C VAL A 68 1.72 5.02 -6.97
N ILE A 69 0.74 4.21 -6.60
CA ILE A 69 0.32 4.03 -5.20
C ILE A 69 0.73 2.63 -4.75
N ASP A 70 1.64 2.55 -3.80
CA ASP A 70 2.11 1.29 -3.24
C ASP A 70 1.45 0.98 -1.90
N ALA A 71 0.39 0.18 -1.95
CA ALA A 71 -0.34 -0.37 -0.81
C ALA A 71 -0.04 -1.87 -0.58
N ALA A 72 1.01 -2.39 -1.21
CA ALA A 72 1.35 -3.80 -1.06
C ALA A 72 2.19 -4.05 0.19
N THR A 73 1.89 -5.16 0.84
CA THR A 73 2.72 -5.78 1.88
C THR A 73 2.52 -7.29 1.83
N SER A 74 3.49 -8.04 2.31
CA SER A 74 3.40 -9.49 2.43
C SER A 74 2.30 -9.89 3.41
N LYS A 75 1.73 -11.08 3.21
CA LYS A 75 0.78 -11.70 4.11
C LYS A 75 1.44 -12.87 4.84
N PRO A 76 0.90 -13.29 6.00
CA PRO A 76 1.46 -14.43 6.73
C PRO A 76 1.51 -15.74 5.93
N ASP A 77 0.58 -15.91 4.96
CA ASP A 77 0.46 -17.08 4.08
C ASP A 77 1.19 -16.89 2.73
N ASP A 78 1.94 -15.81 2.56
CA ASP A 78 2.72 -15.58 1.34
C ASP A 78 3.87 -16.60 1.25
N PRO A 79 4.09 -17.24 0.07
CA PRO A 79 5.21 -18.17 -0.11
C PRO A 79 6.58 -17.47 -0.12
N LYS A 80 6.61 -16.17 -0.27
CA LYS A 80 7.78 -15.32 -0.27
C LYS A 80 7.96 -14.62 1.07
N SER A 81 9.20 -14.40 1.47
CA SER A 81 9.53 -13.69 2.71
C SER A 81 9.10 -12.23 2.66
N ILE A 82 8.98 -11.60 3.83
CA ILE A 82 8.74 -10.16 3.92
C ILE A 82 9.87 -9.36 3.27
N TYR A 83 11.12 -9.85 3.32
CA TYR A 83 12.26 -9.17 2.68
C TYR A 83 12.14 -9.18 1.16
N GLU A 84 11.76 -10.32 0.57
CA GLU A 84 11.56 -10.38 -0.88
C GLU A 84 10.45 -9.44 -1.34
N ILE A 85 9.30 -9.39 -0.64
CA ILE A 85 8.13 -8.61 -1.09
C ILE A 85 8.25 -7.14 -0.67
N ASP A 86 8.54 -6.89 0.61
CA ASP A 86 8.47 -5.54 1.19
C ASP A 86 9.79 -4.77 1.09
N TRP A 87 10.92 -5.43 0.72
CA TRP A 87 12.19 -4.76 0.42
C TRP A 87 12.59 -4.90 -1.04
N ASP A 88 12.95 -6.11 -1.51
CA ASP A 88 13.44 -6.29 -2.88
C ASP A 88 12.40 -5.84 -3.92
N GLY A 89 11.12 -6.20 -3.68
CA GLY A 89 10.03 -5.80 -4.55
C GLY A 89 9.82 -4.28 -4.61
N LYS A 90 10.03 -3.55 -3.50
CA LYS A 90 9.93 -2.09 -3.47
C LYS A 90 11.13 -1.43 -4.15
N LEU A 91 12.32 -1.97 -3.92
CA LEU A 91 13.53 -1.49 -4.58
C LEU A 91 13.38 -1.59 -6.11
N ASN A 92 12.91 -2.73 -6.61
CA ASN A 92 12.63 -2.91 -8.04
C ASN A 92 11.59 -1.91 -8.55
N LEU A 93 10.50 -1.71 -7.80
CA LEU A 93 9.42 -0.79 -8.19
C LEU A 93 9.92 0.65 -8.28
N PHE A 94 10.64 1.13 -7.27
CA PHE A 94 11.07 2.53 -7.22
C PHE A 94 12.18 2.82 -8.24
N ASN A 95 13.13 1.90 -8.43
CA ASN A 95 14.13 2.01 -9.49
C ASN A 95 13.48 2.09 -10.89
N ALA A 96 12.43 1.30 -11.13
CA ALA A 96 11.69 1.36 -12.38
C ALA A 96 10.90 2.68 -12.51
N CYS A 97 10.32 3.20 -11.41
CA CYS A 97 9.65 4.50 -11.41
C CYS A 97 10.61 5.64 -11.79
N GLU A 98 11.83 5.65 -11.24
CA GLU A 98 12.86 6.63 -11.60
C GLU A 98 13.25 6.50 -13.07
N SER A 99 13.55 5.29 -13.54
CA SER A 99 14.01 5.02 -14.91
C SER A 99 12.96 5.40 -15.96
N LEU A 100 11.68 5.30 -15.65
CA LEU A 100 10.56 5.59 -16.54
C LEU A 100 9.93 6.97 -16.29
N ASN A 101 10.56 7.81 -15.45
CA ASN A 101 10.11 9.16 -15.12
C ASN A 101 8.65 9.22 -14.64
N VAL A 102 8.24 8.29 -13.78
CA VAL A 102 6.96 8.38 -13.07
C VAL A 102 6.94 9.66 -12.24
N LYS A 103 5.88 10.47 -12.36
CA LYS A 103 5.83 11.79 -11.70
C LYS A 103 5.83 11.72 -10.20
N ARG A 104 5.11 10.72 -9.62
CA ARG A 104 4.94 10.63 -8.18
C ARG A 104 4.77 9.19 -7.69
N VAL A 105 5.30 8.93 -6.51
CA VAL A 105 5.07 7.69 -5.76
C VAL A 105 4.37 8.02 -4.43
N ILE A 106 3.26 7.37 -4.15
CA ILE A 106 2.57 7.40 -2.86
C ILE A 106 2.83 6.07 -2.16
N PHE A 107 3.52 6.12 -1.03
CA PHE A 107 3.93 4.93 -0.28
C PHE A 107 3.19 4.83 1.05
N LEU A 108 2.65 3.64 1.33
CA LEU A 108 1.97 3.38 2.59
C LEU A 108 2.92 2.72 3.58
N SER A 109 3.33 3.50 4.56
CA SER A 109 4.17 3.08 5.66
C SER A 109 3.36 2.85 6.94
N ILE A 110 4.06 2.64 8.05
CA ILE A 110 3.49 2.38 9.37
C ILE A 110 3.95 3.48 10.31
N LEU A 111 3.07 3.90 11.23
CA LEU A 111 3.39 4.89 12.25
C LEU A 111 4.48 4.35 13.19
N LEU A 112 5.43 5.20 13.59
CA LEU A 112 6.52 4.91 14.52
C LEU A 112 7.54 3.85 14.03
N THR A 113 7.75 3.72 12.73
CA THR A 113 8.77 2.82 12.17
C THR A 113 10.15 3.06 12.76
N GLU A 114 10.51 4.32 12.98
CA GLU A 114 11.81 4.73 13.53
C GLU A 114 12.05 4.26 14.98
N LYS A 115 10.96 4.02 15.74
CA LYS A 115 11.03 3.60 17.15
C LYS A 115 11.06 2.09 17.35
N PHE A 116 10.56 1.32 16.39
CA PHE A 116 10.36 -0.12 16.53
C PHE A 116 11.14 -0.93 15.47
N ARG A 117 12.36 -0.50 15.16
CA ARG A 117 13.23 -1.15 14.17
C ARG A 117 13.66 -2.58 14.52
N ASN A 118 13.46 -3.01 15.75
CA ASN A 118 13.63 -4.41 16.16
C ASN A 118 12.53 -5.34 15.63
N VAL A 119 11.43 -4.79 15.08
CA VAL A 119 10.38 -5.54 14.40
C VAL A 119 10.68 -5.55 12.89
N PRO A 120 10.91 -6.73 12.26
CA PRO A 120 11.41 -6.79 10.88
C PRO A 120 10.60 -5.96 9.88
N LEU A 121 9.27 -6.02 9.91
CA LEU A 121 8.44 -5.24 9.00
C LEU A 121 8.58 -3.73 9.22
N MET A 122 8.70 -3.29 10.48
CA MET A 122 8.89 -1.87 10.82
C MET A 122 10.24 -1.36 10.31
N ASP A 123 11.29 -2.17 10.45
CA ASP A 123 12.63 -1.83 9.94
C ASP A 123 12.65 -1.74 8.42
N ILE A 124 12.03 -2.69 7.73
CA ILE A 124 11.89 -2.65 6.27
C ILE A 124 11.14 -1.39 5.83
N LYS A 125 10.01 -1.07 6.46
CA LYS A 125 9.25 0.15 6.14
C LYS A 125 10.07 1.40 6.37
N TYR A 126 10.80 1.49 7.49
CA TYR A 126 11.72 2.60 7.76
C TYR A 126 12.81 2.72 6.69
N CYS A 127 13.47 1.61 6.32
CA CYS A 127 14.46 1.62 5.26
C CYS A 127 13.87 2.05 3.91
N THR A 128 12.64 1.64 3.61
CA THR A 128 11.93 2.03 2.39
C THR A 128 11.58 3.53 2.38
N GLU A 129 11.17 4.09 3.52
CA GLU A 129 11.00 5.55 3.68
C GLU A 129 12.31 6.28 3.36
N LYS A 130 13.43 5.82 3.92
CA LYS A 130 14.75 6.42 3.69
C LYS A 130 15.25 6.26 2.26
N LEU A 131 14.82 5.19 1.56
CA LEU A 131 15.10 5.01 0.14
C LEU A 131 14.38 6.09 -0.68
N LEU A 132 13.09 6.31 -0.45
CA LEU A 132 12.31 7.35 -1.12
C LEU A 132 12.83 8.77 -0.82
N GLU A 133 13.16 9.05 0.44
CA GLU A 133 13.72 10.36 0.85
C GLU A 133 15.05 10.70 0.13
N LYS A 134 15.78 9.69 -0.35
CA LYS A 134 17.06 9.86 -1.07
C LYS A 134 16.93 9.76 -2.58
N SER A 135 15.75 9.42 -3.08
CA SER A 135 15.47 9.31 -4.50
C SER A 135 15.16 10.67 -5.13
N ASP A 136 15.23 10.75 -6.45
CA ASP A 136 14.80 11.94 -7.22
C ASP A 136 13.29 11.94 -7.51
N LEU A 137 12.53 10.95 -6.98
CA LEU A 137 11.09 10.85 -7.15
C LEU A 137 10.35 11.91 -6.33
N GLU A 138 9.30 12.49 -6.89
CA GLU A 138 8.29 13.13 -6.06
C GLU A 138 7.55 12.06 -5.27
N TYR A 139 7.50 12.17 -3.95
CA TYR A 139 6.86 11.16 -3.12
C TYR A 139 5.94 11.75 -2.05
N THR A 140 5.01 10.90 -1.61
CA THR A 140 4.21 11.11 -0.40
C THR A 140 4.24 9.84 0.43
N ILE A 141 4.59 9.92 1.70
CA ILE A 141 4.61 8.78 2.61
C ILE A 141 3.48 8.95 3.62
N PHE A 142 2.49 8.06 3.58
CA PHE A 142 1.45 8.00 4.61
C PHE A 142 1.85 6.99 5.69
N LYS A 143 2.09 7.47 6.89
CA LYS A 143 2.36 6.64 8.07
C LYS A 143 1.05 6.26 8.74
N CYS A 144 0.55 5.08 8.40
CA CYS A 144 -0.73 4.60 8.87
C CYS A 144 -0.61 3.92 10.24
N ALA A 145 -1.59 4.18 11.12
CA ALA A 145 -1.80 3.39 12.32
C ALA A 145 -2.57 2.08 11.98
N ALA A 146 -3.29 1.51 12.92
CA ALA A 146 -4.08 0.30 12.69
C ALA A 146 -5.39 0.62 11.93
N PHE A 147 -5.86 -0.33 11.12
CA PHE A 147 -7.14 -0.21 10.41
C PHE A 147 -8.28 -0.90 11.15
N MET A 148 -9.45 -0.24 11.26
CA MET A 148 -10.67 -0.80 11.89
C MET A 148 -11.06 -2.15 11.28
N GLN A 149 -10.88 -2.33 9.98
CA GLN A 149 -11.18 -3.57 9.28
C GLN A 149 -10.33 -4.76 9.76
N GLY A 150 -9.14 -4.50 10.31
CA GLY A 150 -8.32 -5.54 10.95
C GLY A 150 -8.95 -6.12 12.21
N VAL A 151 -9.72 -5.32 12.96
CA VAL A 151 -10.43 -5.74 14.18
C VAL A 151 -11.46 -6.83 13.88
N ILE A 152 -12.09 -6.78 12.71
CA ILE A 152 -13.08 -7.78 12.29
C ILE A 152 -12.44 -9.17 12.19
N GLY A 153 -11.34 -9.27 11.43
CA GLY A 153 -10.64 -10.55 11.25
C GLY A 153 -9.92 -11.04 12.50
N GLN A 154 -9.36 -10.12 13.29
CA GLN A 154 -8.54 -10.46 14.45
C GLN A 154 -9.39 -10.82 15.70
N PHE A 155 -10.56 -10.20 15.86
CA PHE A 155 -11.37 -10.34 17.05
C PHE A 155 -12.81 -10.81 16.75
N ALA A 156 -13.54 -10.12 15.87
CA ALA A 156 -14.96 -10.37 15.70
C ALA A 156 -15.24 -11.77 15.12
N ILE A 157 -14.56 -12.15 14.05
CA ILE A 157 -14.77 -13.47 13.42
C ILE A 157 -14.38 -14.61 14.38
N PRO A 158 -13.20 -14.63 15.02
CA PRO A 158 -12.89 -15.67 15.99
C PRO A 158 -13.89 -15.78 17.14
N ILE A 159 -14.39 -14.64 17.65
CA ILE A 159 -15.40 -14.66 18.74
C ILE A 159 -16.70 -15.29 18.23
N LEU A 160 -17.18 -14.91 17.04
CA LEU A 160 -18.41 -15.46 16.46
C LEU A 160 -18.28 -16.96 16.17
N ASP A 161 -17.10 -17.41 15.78
CA ASP A 161 -16.79 -18.82 15.51
C ASP A 161 -16.42 -19.60 16.78
N SER A 162 -16.60 -19.01 17.97
CA SER A 162 -16.24 -19.62 19.29
C SER A 162 -14.76 -20.06 19.36
N GLN A 163 -13.89 -19.36 18.67
CA GLN A 163 -12.44 -19.58 18.68
C GLN A 163 -11.75 -18.70 19.74
N ALA A 164 -10.58 -19.12 20.18
CA ALA A 164 -9.78 -18.33 21.10
C ALA A 164 -9.21 -17.08 20.41
N VAL A 165 -9.33 -15.93 21.07
CA VAL A 165 -8.67 -14.69 20.66
C VAL A 165 -7.39 -14.53 21.46
N TRP A 166 -6.26 -14.48 20.74
CA TRP A 166 -4.96 -14.26 21.36
C TRP A 166 -4.68 -12.76 21.43
N MET A 167 -4.47 -12.27 22.64
CA MET A 167 -4.04 -10.90 22.90
C MET A 167 -2.61 -10.95 23.43
N SER A 168 -1.71 -10.20 22.80
CA SER A 168 -0.32 -10.04 23.27
C SER A 168 -0.06 -8.59 23.66
N GLY A 169 0.79 -8.41 24.67
CA GLY A 169 1.20 -7.09 25.14
C GLY A 169 0.35 -6.52 26.26
N THR A 170 0.69 -5.30 26.67
CA THR A 170 -0.07 -4.53 27.67
C THR A 170 -1.20 -3.77 26.99
N PRO A 171 -2.34 -3.51 27.68
CA PRO A 171 -3.40 -2.66 27.15
C PRO A 171 -2.86 -1.29 26.76
N THR A 172 -2.94 -0.96 25.49
CA THR A 172 -2.51 0.33 24.93
C THR A 172 -3.67 0.96 24.16
N LYS A 173 -3.72 2.29 24.15
CA LYS A 173 -4.66 3.02 23.29
C LYS A 173 -4.12 2.98 21.86
N ILE A 174 -4.95 2.58 20.92
CA ILE A 174 -4.62 2.54 19.50
C ILE A 174 -5.63 3.42 18.74
N ALA A 175 -5.12 4.33 17.92
CA ALA A 175 -5.94 5.09 16.99
C ALA A 175 -6.22 4.21 15.75
N TYR A 176 -7.46 3.73 15.62
CA TYR A 176 -7.88 2.98 14.45
C TYR A 176 -8.45 3.92 13.39
N MET A 177 -8.02 3.72 12.15
CA MET A 177 -8.55 4.44 10.98
C MET A 177 -9.47 3.53 10.15
N ASN A 178 -10.50 4.13 9.56
CA ASN A 178 -11.31 3.44 8.56
C ASN A 178 -10.57 3.46 7.22
N THR A 179 -10.46 2.29 6.56
CA THR A 179 -9.77 2.20 5.27
C THR A 179 -10.47 2.97 4.14
N GLN A 180 -11.78 3.21 4.22
CA GLN A 180 -12.49 4.04 3.24
C GLN A 180 -12.10 5.51 3.38
N ASP A 181 -12.01 6.02 4.61
CA ASP A 181 -11.59 7.40 4.83
C ASP A 181 -10.12 7.59 4.48
N MET A 182 -9.28 6.62 4.82
CA MET A 182 -7.86 6.64 4.40
C MET A 182 -7.73 6.62 2.87
N ALA A 183 -8.56 5.86 2.16
CA ALA A 183 -8.55 5.84 0.70
C ALA A 183 -8.89 7.22 0.10
N LYS A 184 -9.86 7.95 0.66
CA LYS A 184 -10.19 9.31 0.24
C LYS A 184 -9.00 10.26 0.39
N ILE A 185 -8.29 10.18 1.53
CA ILE A 185 -7.11 11.01 1.79
C ILE A 185 -6.00 10.68 0.79
N ILE A 186 -5.72 9.39 0.56
CA ILE A 186 -4.68 8.95 -0.38
C ILE A 186 -5.00 9.39 -1.81
N VAL A 187 -6.25 9.24 -2.25
CA VAL A 187 -6.65 9.63 -3.61
C VAL A 187 -6.63 11.15 -3.77
N ALA A 188 -7.05 11.91 -2.76
CA ALA A 188 -6.94 13.37 -2.76
C ALA A 188 -5.48 13.85 -2.88
N ALA A 189 -4.52 13.09 -2.33
CA ALA A 189 -3.10 13.41 -2.44
C ALA A 189 -2.54 13.25 -3.87
N VAL A 190 -3.18 12.46 -4.72
CA VAL A 190 -2.73 12.24 -6.12
C VAL A 190 -2.59 13.56 -6.88
N ASN A 191 -3.52 14.49 -6.68
CA ASN A 191 -3.56 15.79 -7.36
C ASN A 191 -3.05 16.94 -6.50
N ASN A 192 -2.69 16.72 -5.24
CA ASN A 192 -2.33 17.78 -4.31
C ASN A 192 -0.81 17.93 -4.15
N PRO A 193 -0.20 19.00 -4.72
CA PRO A 193 1.24 19.21 -4.57
C PRO A 193 1.66 19.60 -3.14
N CYS A 194 0.74 20.06 -2.29
CA CYS A 194 1.05 20.39 -0.90
C CYS A 194 1.29 19.16 -0.03
N LEU A 195 0.89 17.98 -0.48
CA LEU A 195 1.11 16.70 0.20
C LEU A 195 2.34 15.95 -0.34
N LEU A 196 3.31 16.69 -0.87
CA LEU A 196 4.63 16.14 -1.17
C LEU A 196 5.38 15.89 0.13
N TYR A 197 6.12 14.78 0.16
CA TYR A 197 6.96 14.32 1.26
C TYR A 197 6.20 13.49 2.31
N THR A 198 6.42 13.70 3.61
CA THR A 198 5.86 12.86 4.67
C THR A 198 4.64 13.50 5.29
N SER A 199 3.54 12.75 5.45
CA SER A 199 2.41 13.15 6.27
C SER A 199 2.13 12.09 7.34
N ASP A 200 2.13 12.50 8.62
CA ASP A 200 1.69 11.67 9.72
C ASP A 200 0.15 11.76 9.80
N ALA A 201 -0.53 10.65 9.55
CA ALA A 201 -1.99 10.58 9.62
C ALA A 201 -2.54 10.63 11.07
N ALA A 202 -1.70 10.93 12.04
CA ALA A 202 -2.04 10.95 13.47
C ALA A 202 -1.95 12.35 14.12
N ASP A 203 -1.62 13.39 13.37
CA ASP A 203 -1.42 14.75 13.91
C ASP A 203 -2.64 15.68 13.74
N ASP A 204 -3.83 15.13 13.38
CA ASP A 204 -5.12 15.87 13.33
C ASP A 204 -6.10 15.39 14.40
#